data_2cc94487bf5a82c226d8608f155df1f0
#
_entry.id   2cc94487bf5a82c226d8608f155df1f0
#
_cell.length_a   1.000
_cell.length_b   1.000
_cell.length_c   1.000
_cell.angle_alpha   90.00
_cell.angle_beta   90.00
_cell.angle_gamma   90.00
#
_symmetry.space_group_name_H-M   'P 1'
#
loop_
_entity.id
_entity.type
_entity.pdbx_description
1 polymer ?
#
loop_
_entity_poly.entity_id
_entity_poly.type
_entity_poly.pdbx_seq_one_letter_code
_entity_poly.pdbx_strand_id
1 'polypeptide(L)'
;MSCKNAHIKGMLAVRGARQILSSRPHLCRRTPFAPPFLRVQASMSTNDIEGASEETEGRRKTASLIPALGPHLRKGSMGKVVVIGGCEEYTGAPYFAAYAALKMGADLSHVFCTKDASSVIKSYSPELIVHPYLDERSSVSAVMAKFDPWMEKFSGNGTCVVIGPGLGRHPKILEQAKEMLLAFNSRGVPVVVDADGLWMLCEEPDIIKYLQREHVVLTPNPVEHRRIRDTGIDEFNTDVTWVLKGLKDVVLYSNVDDRIATGNRRIFDVQELGSPRRAGGQGDILTGCIATFIAWNCGEASHPPVQQENAPKLSERELRMETIARCAHAGCTVTRMASERAFRKHHRAMGAPEVINELGQVIHDLEPLGHSL
;
A
#
# COMPACT_ATOMS: atom_id res chain seq x y z
N MET A 1 -6.99 -59.62 32.38
CA MET A 1 -7.38 -59.29 33.76
C MET A 1 -7.95 -57.90 33.70
N SER A 2 -9.21 -57.80 33.61
CA SER A 2 -10.30 -57.66 34.62
C SER A 2 -10.45 -56.21 35.05
N CYS A 3 -11.49 -55.53 34.54
CA CYS A 3 -12.84 -55.35 35.13
C CYS A 3 -12.86 -54.21 36.15
N LYS A 4 -13.81 -53.31 36.27
CA LYS A 4 -15.27 -53.19 36.03
C LYS A 4 -15.67 -51.77 36.38
N ASN A 5 -16.54 -51.12 35.62
CA ASN A 5 -17.96 -50.85 35.89
C ASN A 5 -18.39 -50.20 37.21
N ALA A 6 -19.16 -49.09 37.11
CA ALA A 6 -20.57 -48.92 37.54
C ALA A 6 -20.91 -47.42 37.57
N HIS A 7 -21.88 -46.93 36.86
CA HIS A 7 -23.34 -46.82 37.06
C HIS A 7 -23.78 -46.17 38.35
N ILE A 8 -24.66 -45.12 38.26
CA ILE A 8 -26.04 -44.98 38.76
C ILE A 8 -26.43 -43.49 38.66
N LYS A 9 -27.35 -43.09 37.83
CA LYS A 9 -28.80 -42.84 37.96
C LYS A 9 -29.25 -42.03 39.19
N GLY A 10 -30.00 -40.97 38.94
CA GLY A 10 -30.86 -40.33 39.95
C GLY A 10 -31.74 -39.25 39.30
N MET A 11 -32.89 -39.65 38.83
CA MET A 11 -34.07 -38.85 38.47
C MET A 11 -34.78 -38.43 39.79
N LEU A 12 -35.34 -37.20 39.86
CA LEU A 12 -36.66 -37.00 40.46
C LEU A 12 -37.21 -35.60 40.16
N ALA A 13 -38.40 -35.61 39.66
CA ALA A 13 -39.28 -34.46 39.40
C ALA A 13 -40.15 -34.14 40.62
N VAL A 14 -40.54 -32.89 40.83
CA VAL A 14 -41.80 -32.56 41.53
C VAL A 14 -42.43 -31.31 40.96
N ARG A 15 -43.71 -31.43 40.83
CA ARG A 15 -44.84 -30.62 40.33
C ARG A 15 -45.18 -29.39 41.17
N GLY A 16 -45.92 -28.49 40.51
CA GLY A 16 -47.04 -27.74 41.08
C GLY A 16 -46.80 -26.23 41.07
N ALA A 17 -47.68 -25.31 40.76
CA ALA A 17 -49.09 -25.31 40.52
C ALA A 17 -49.48 -24.04 39.74
N ARG A 18 -50.61 -24.08 39.11
CA ARG A 18 -51.29 -22.97 38.39
C ARG A 18 -51.65 -21.82 39.28
N GLN A 19 -51.57 -20.59 38.78
CA GLN A 19 -52.60 -19.58 39.01
C GLN A 19 -52.82 -18.73 37.75
N ILE A 20 -54.08 -18.77 37.30
CA ILE A 20 -54.67 -17.99 36.20
C ILE A 20 -55.14 -16.67 36.83
N LEU A 21 -54.74 -15.55 36.24
CA LEU A 21 -55.50 -14.32 36.42
C LEU A 21 -55.52 -13.55 35.05
N SER A 22 -56.70 -13.42 34.57
CA SER A 22 -57.15 -12.69 33.39
C SER A 22 -56.96 -11.18 33.52
N SER A 23 -56.42 -10.52 32.50
CA SER A 23 -56.77 -9.13 32.26
C SER A 23 -56.50 -8.77 30.77
N ARG A 24 -57.46 -8.06 30.23
CA ARG A 24 -57.85 -7.70 28.87
C ARG A 24 -56.72 -7.10 28.01
N PRO A 25 -56.83 -7.18 26.68
CA PRO A 25 -55.88 -6.59 25.74
C PRO A 25 -56.19 -5.09 25.55
N HIS A 26 -55.18 -4.26 25.81
CA HIS A 26 -55.16 -2.88 25.34
C HIS A 26 -54.74 -2.85 23.87
N LEU A 27 -55.69 -2.41 23.01
CA LEU A 27 -55.41 -2.04 21.64
C LEU A 27 -54.36 -0.91 21.61
N CYS A 28 -53.14 -1.21 21.25
CA CYS A 28 -52.15 -0.23 20.91
C CYS A 28 -52.31 0.12 19.42
N ARG A 29 -52.90 1.30 19.17
CA ARG A 29 -53.00 1.89 17.82
C ARG A 29 -51.56 2.09 17.29
N ARG A 30 -51.20 1.33 16.25
CA ARG A 30 -50.02 1.59 15.45
C ARG A 30 -50.25 2.87 14.64
N THR A 31 -49.56 3.95 15.01
CA THR A 31 -49.32 5.09 14.11
C THR A 31 -48.24 4.70 13.14
N PRO A 32 -48.35 4.98 11.83
CA PRO A 32 -47.25 4.71 10.89
C PRO A 32 -46.13 5.72 11.14
N PHE A 33 -45.00 5.26 11.59
CA PHE A 33 -43.74 6.03 11.61
C PHE A 33 -43.28 6.18 10.16
N ALA A 34 -43.58 7.30 9.54
CA ALA A 34 -42.86 7.77 8.37
C ALA A 34 -41.54 8.41 8.86
N PRO A 35 -40.36 8.02 8.35
CA PRO A 35 -39.14 8.72 8.68
C PRO A 35 -39.21 10.13 8.05
N PRO A 36 -38.83 11.18 8.78
CA PRO A 36 -38.73 12.50 8.19
C PRO A 36 -37.52 12.47 7.22
N PHE A 37 -37.80 12.56 5.92
CA PHE A 37 -36.84 13.00 4.95
C PHE A 37 -36.46 14.44 5.29
N LEU A 38 -35.46 14.64 6.12
CA LEU A 38 -34.76 15.89 6.25
C LEU A 38 -34.03 16.13 4.92
N ARG A 39 -34.61 16.97 4.09
CA ARG A 39 -33.92 17.63 2.99
C ARG A 39 -32.94 18.61 3.63
N VAL A 40 -31.75 18.12 3.96
CA VAL A 40 -30.64 18.99 4.33
C VAL A 40 -30.20 19.69 3.05
N GLN A 41 -30.67 20.90 2.86
CA GLN A 41 -29.95 21.86 2.02
C GLN A 41 -28.66 22.17 2.79
N ALA A 42 -27.58 21.44 2.43
CA ALA A 42 -26.25 21.78 2.90
C ALA A 42 -25.88 23.13 2.28
N SER A 43 -25.94 24.18 3.06
CA SER A 43 -25.15 25.37 2.80
C SER A 43 -23.70 24.92 2.98
N MET A 44 -22.91 24.87 1.89
CA MET A 44 -21.47 24.61 1.96
C MET A 44 -20.86 25.65 2.89
N SER A 45 -20.18 25.19 3.92
CA SER A 45 -19.40 26.06 4.81
C SER A 45 -18.13 26.50 4.09
N THR A 46 -17.50 27.57 4.55
CA THR A 46 -16.19 27.99 4.01
C THR A 46 -15.15 26.87 4.08
N ASN A 47 -15.21 26.03 5.12
CA ASN A 47 -14.36 24.85 5.28
C ASN A 47 -14.60 23.78 4.19
N ASP A 48 -15.86 23.63 3.70
CA ASP A 48 -16.18 22.69 2.63
C ASP A 48 -15.63 23.17 1.27
N ILE A 49 -15.56 24.49 1.06
CA ILE A 49 -15.03 25.10 -0.15
C ILE A 49 -13.49 24.99 -0.17
N GLU A 50 -12.82 25.24 0.95
CA GLU A 50 -11.37 25.09 1.11
C GLU A 50 -10.96 23.62 0.91
N GLY A 51 -11.64 22.66 1.55
CA GLY A 51 -11.37 21.23 1.39
C GLY A 51 -11.56 20.76 -0.05
N ALA A 52 -12.59 21.25 -0.76
CA ALA A 52 -12.80 20.91 -2.17
C ALA A 52 -11.72 21.50 -3.08
N SER A 53 -11.16 22.67 -2.76
CA SER A 53 -10.05 23.28 -3.52
C SER A 53 -8.74 22.52 -3.33
N GLU A 54 -8.44 22.05 -2.12
CA GLU A 54 -7.24 21.25 -1.80
C GLU A 54 -7.30 19.84 -2.42
N GLU A 55 -8.48 19.19 -2.41
CA GLU A 55 -8.67 17.89 -3.08
C GLU A 55 -8.44 18.02 -4.59
N THR A 56 -8.93 19.09 -5.21
CA THR A 56 -8.70 19.38 -6.62
C THR A 56 -7.22 19.62 -6.93
N GLU A 57 -6.52 20.33 -6.07
CA GLU A 57 -5.08 20.58 -6.21
C GLU A 57 -4.26 19.29 -6.05
N GLY A 58 -4.61 18.43 -5.08
CA GLY A 58 -3.99 17.11 -4.90
C GLY A 58 -4.13 16.23 -6.14
N ARG A 59 -5.32 16.20 -6.75
CA ARG A 59 -5.58 15.46 -8.00
C ARG A 59 -4.81 16.04 -9.17
N ARG A 60 -4.72 17.36 -9.29
CA ARG A 60 -3.94 18.02 -10.35
C ARG A 60 -2.45 17.68 -10.23
N LYS A 61 -1.90 17.67 -9.03
CA LYS A 61 -0.51 17.25 -8.78
C LYS A 61 -0.30 15.77 -9.12
N THR A 62 -1.26 14.92 -8.79
CA THR A 62 -1.22 13.49 -9.16
C THR A 62 -1.26 13.31 -10.68
N ALA A 63 -2.15 14.00 -11.37
CA ALA A 63 -2.27 13.99 -12.82
C ALA A 63 -0.96 14.35 -13.53
N SER A 64 -0.21 15.32 -13.02
CA SER A 64 1.07 15.74 -13.59
C SER A 64 2.18 14.68 -13.51
N LEU A 65 1.98 13.62 -12.74
CA LEU A 65 2.92 12.50 -12.60
C LEU A 65 2.54 11.29 -13.48
N ILE A 66 1.42 11.34 -14.19
CA ILE A 66 1.00 10.29 -15.13
C ILE A 66 1.68 10.55 -16.47
N PRO A 67 2.54 9.64 -16.98
CA PRO A 67 3.21 9.85 -18.23
C PRO A 67 2.25 9.69 -19.41
N ALA A 68 2.43 10.53 -20.43
CA ALA A 68 1.65 10.45 -21.63
C ALA A 68 1.94 9.17 -22.42
N LEU A 69 0.91 8.52 -22.92
CA LEU A 69 1.05 7.39 -23.84
C LEU A 69 1.31 7.89 -25.27
N GLY A 70 2.16 7.18 -26.02
CA GLY A 70 2.48 7.56 -27.37
C GLY A 70 3.13 6.42 -28.19
N PRO A 71 3.12 6.53 -29.52
CA PRO A 71 3.59 5.48 -30.42
C PRO A 71 5.11 5.24 -30.36
N HIS A 72 5.86 6.11 -29.73
CA HIS A 72 7.32 5.99 -29.51
C HIS A 72 7.68 5.10 -28.32
N LEU A 73 6.71 4.76 -27.49
CA LEU A 73 6.92 3.94 -26.29
C LEU A 73 7.19 2.48 -26.67
N ARG A 74 8.13 1.86 -25.95
CA ARG A 74 8.49 0.46 -26.10
C ARG A 74 8.13 -0.31 -24.83
N LYS A 75 8.00 -1.63 -24.93
CA LYS A 75 7.79 -2.49 -23.77
C LYS A 75 8.88 -2.25 -22.73
N GLY A 76 8.49 -1.88 -21.52
CA GLY A 76 9.34 -1.49 -20.39
C GLY A 76 9.47 0.03 -20.20
N SER A 77 9.00 0.87 -21.16
CA SER A 77 9.05 2.34 -21.02
C SER A 77 8.11 2.85 -19.91
N MET A 78 6.98 2.16 -19.69
CA MET A 78 6.02 2.49 -18.62
C MET A 78 6.39 1.84 -17.27
N GLY A 79 7.64 1.47 -17.11
CA GLY A 79 8.19 1.04 -15.83
C GLY A 79 8.02 -0.44 -15.54
N LYS A 80 8.80 -0.86 -14.54
CA LYS A 80 8.83 -2.22 -14.00
C LYS A 80 8.67 -2.17 -12.49
N VAL A 81 7.78 -2.99 -11.98
CA VAL A 81 7.62 -3.14 -10.53
C VAL A 81 8.07 -4.53 -10.11
N VAL A 82 8.93 -4.60 -9.10
CA VAL A 82 9.43 -5.84 -8.53
C VAL A 82 8.89 -5.97 -7.12
N VAL A 83 8.19 -7.05 -6.83
CA VAL A 83 7.68 -7.34 -5.48
C VAL A 83 8.49 -8.49 -4.89
N ILE A 84 9.09 -8.26 -3.72
CA ILE A 84 9.77 -9.29 -2.92
C ILE A 84 8.86 -9.61 -1.75
N GLY A 85 8.19 -10.76 -1.81
CA GLY A 85 7.20 -11.18 -0.83
C GLY A 85 6.45 -12.42 -1.24
N GLY A 86 5.66 -12.95 -0.34
CA GLY A 86 4.89 -14.18 -0.54
C GLY A 86 5.55 -15.38 0.10
N CYS A 87 4.86 -15.95 1.09
CA CYS A 87 5.16 -17.23 1.72
C CYS A 87 3.96 -18.17 1.61
N GLU A 88 4.07 -19.36 2.18
CA GLU A 88 3.03 -20.38 2.09
C GLU A 88 1.65 -19.86 2.55
N GLU A 89 1.62 -19.11 3.65
CA GLU A 89 0.38 -18.59 4.24
C GLU A 89 -0.14 -17.32 3.55
N TYR A 90 0.76 -16.52 2.94
CA TYR A 90 0.42 -15.17 2.45
C TYR A 90 0.76 -15.00 0.97
N THR A 91 -0.07 -15.57 0.11
CA THR A 91 0.09 -15.47 -1.35
C THR A 91 -0.66 -14.27 -1.97
N GLY A 92 -1.70 -13.78 -1.29
CA GLY A 92 -2.55 -12.70 -1.79
C GLY A 92 -1.87 -11.34 -1.74
N ALA A 93 -1.12 -11.02 -0.69
CA ALA A 93 -0.49 -9.72 -0.49
C ALA A 93 0.48 -9.34 -1.63
N PRO A 94 1.48 -10.18 -1.99
CA PRO A 94 2.36 -9.88 -3.11
C PRO A 94 1.63 -9.84 -4.46
N TYR A 95 0.57 -10.65 -4.62
CA TYR A 95 -0.29 -10.58 -5.79
C TYR A 95 -0.97 -9.22 -5.91
N PHE A 96 -1.59 -8.72 -4.82
CA PHE A 96 -2.27 -7.44 -4.85
C PHE A 96 -1.32 -6.28 -5.16
N ALA A 97 -0.12 -6.25 -4.57
CA ALA A 97 0.89 -5.25 -4.88
C ALA A 97 1.33 -5.30 -6.35
N ALA A 98 1.67 -6.49 -6.84
CA ALA A 98 2.15 -6.69 -8.19
C ALA A 98 1.07 -6.46 -9.26
N TYR A 99 -0.16 -6.89 -8.99
CA TYR A 99 -1.27 -6.74 -9.94
C TYR A 99 -1.82 -5.32 -9.96
N ALA A 100 -1.81 -4.62 -8.82
CA ALA A 100 -2.12 -3.20 -8.77
C ALA A 100 -1.19 -2.40 -9.69
N ALA A 101 0.11 -2.70 -9.70
CA ALA A 101 1.06 -2.05 -10.59
C ALA A 101 0.70 -2.23 -12.08
N LEU A 102 0.31 -3.44 -12.50
CA LEU A 102 -0.16 -3.65 -13.88
C LEU A 102 -1.46 -2.90 -14.19
N LYS A 103 -2.40 -2.84 -13.24
CA LYS A 103 -3.66 -2.12 -13.42
C LYS A 103 -3.51 -0.60 -13.40
N MET A 104 -2.43 -0.11 -12.81
CA MET A 104 -1.99 1.28 -12.93
C MET A 104 -1.42 1.61 -14.31
N GLY A 105 -0.85 0.62 -15.01
CA GLY A 105 -0.23 0.80 -16.32
C GLY A 105 1.29 0.56 -16.33
N ALA A 106 1.87 -0.09 -15.32
CA ALA A 106 3.25 -0.58 -15.42
C ALA A 106 3.34 -1.67 -16.49
N ASP A 107 4.40 -1.65 -17.31
CA ASP A 107 4.59 -2.62 -18.39
C ASP A 107 4.91 -4.03 -17.91
N LEU A 108 5.63 -4.13 -16.82
CA LEU A 108 6.08 -5.41 -16.26
C LEU A 108 5.95 -5.42 -14.74
N SER A 109 5.48 -6.55 -14.22
CA SER A 109 5.45 -6.79 -12.79
C SER A 109 6.04 -8.17 -12.47
N HIS A 110 7.03 -8.17 -11.59
CA HIS A 110 7.77 -9.35 -11.17
C HIS A 110 7.53 -9.62 -9.69
N VAL A 111 7.40 -10.90 -9.31
CA VAL A 111 7.24 -11.31 -7.91
C VAL A 111 8.33 -12.32 -7.57
N PHE A 112 9.18 -11.99 -6.61
CA PHE A 112 10.16 -12.90 -6.00
C PHE A 112 9.57 -13.42 -4.68
N CYS A 113 9.27 -14.70 -4.63
CA CYS A 113 8.57 -15.32 -3.50
C CYS A 113 9.19 -16.67 -3.13
N THR A 114 8.66 -17.28 -2.08
CA THR A 114 9.00 -18.67 -1.74
C THR A 114 8.48 -19.63 -2.81
N LYS A 115 9.11 -20.81 -2.88
CA LYS A 115 8.71 -21.84 -3.83
C LYS A 115 7.24 -22.25 -3.65
N ASP A 116 6.80 -22.36 -2.40
CA ASP A 116 5.45 -22.83 -2.06
C ASP A 116 4.38 -21.80 -2.44
N ALA A 117 4.67 -20.51 -2.32
CA ALA A 117 3.79 -19.44 -2.78
C ALA A 117 3.70 -19.33 -4.31
N SER A 118 4.74 -19.70 -5.03
CA SER A 118 4.91 -19.34 -6.44
C SER A 118 3.84 -19.90 -7.36
N SER A 119 3.46 -21.17 -7.17
CA SER A 119 2.44 -21.83 -8.00
C SER A 119 1.06 -21.23 -7.79
N VAL A 120 0.77 -20.85 -6.55
CA VAL A 120 -0.50 -20.21 -6.18
C VAL A 120 -0.58 -18.81 -6.78
N ILE A 121 0.48 -18.00 -6.65
CA ILE A 121 0.52 -16.64 -7.21
C ILE A 121 0.39 -16.69 -8.74
N LYS A 122 1.06 -17.62 -9.42
CA LYS A 122 0.92 -17.84 -10.88
C LYS A 122 -0.50 -18.17 -11.29
N SER A 123 -1.26 -18.84 -10.45
CA SER A 123 -2.65 -19.21 -10.75
C SER A 123 -3.62 -18.03 -10.69
N TYR A 124 -3.26 -16.93 -10.00
CA TYR A 124 -4.10 -15.75 -9.87
C TYR A 124 -4.10 -14.88 -11.14
N SER A 125 -2.97 -14.77 -11.83
CA SER A 125 -2.87 -14.03 -13.09
C SER A 125 -1.70 -14.49 -13.95
N PRO A 126 -1.92 -14.76 -15.26
CA PRO A 126 -0.84 -15.07 -16.20
C PRO A 126 0.04 -13.88 -16.56
N GLU A 127 -0.37 -12.66 -16.22
CA GLU A 127 0.37 -11.42 -16.51
C GLU A 127 1.58 -11.23 -15.61
N LEU A 128 1.57 -11.86 -14.41
CA LEU A 128 2.67 -11.73 -13.43
C LEU A 128 3.83 -12.66 -13.74
N ILE A 129 5.06 -12.14 -13.64
CA ILE A 129 6.29 -12.90 -13.80
C ILE A 129 6.77 -13.32 -12.41
N VAL A 130 6.56 -14.59 -12.04
CA VAL A 130 6.80 -15.08 -10.68
C VAL A 130 8.08 -15.94 -10.62
N HIS A 131 8.99 -15.56 -9.71
CA HIS A 131 10.28 -16.16 -9.46
C HIS A 131 10.30 -16.88 -8.10
N PRO A 132 10.39 -18.22 -8.05
CA PRO A 132 10.43 -19.00 -6.81
C PRO A 132 11.85 -19.06 -6.23
N TYR A 133 12.40 -17.93 -5.80
CA TYR A 133 13.80 -17.84 -5.41
C TYR A 133 14.06 -17.84 -3.92
N LEU A 134 13.10 -17.31 -3.12
CA LEU A 134 13.23 -17.35 -1.66
C LEU A 134 13.05 -18.80 -1.16
N ASP A 135 13.97 -19.24 -0.30
CA ASP A 135 13.99 -20.63 0.15
C ASP A 135 14.64 -20.75 1.54
N GLU A 136 13.89 -21.24 2.50
CA GLU A 136 14.35 -21.45 3.89
C GLU A 136 15.51 -22.45 4.02
N ARG A 137 15.66 -23.33 3.04
CA ARG A 137 16.68 -24.38 3.03
C ARG A 137 17.98 -23.95 2.33
N SER A 138 17.92 -22.89 1.55
CA SER A 138 19.06 -22.38 0.81
C SER A 138 19.87 -21.37 1.62
N SER A 139 21.18 -21.29 1.38
CA SER A 139 21.98 -20.20 1.90
C SER A 139 21.65 -18.91 1.17
N VAL A 140 21.88 -17.77 1.82
CA VAL A 140 21.72 -16.44 1.21
C VAL A 140 22.53 -16.33 -0.08
N SER A 141 23.79 -16.78 -0.07
CA SER A 141 24.66 -16.76 -1.27
C SER A 141 24.10 -17.56 -2.44
N ALA A 142 23.47 -18.72 -2.18
CA ALA A 142 22.84 -19.52 -3.23
C ALA A 142 21.59 -18.85 -3.81
N VAL A 143 20.83 -18.14 -2.99
CA VAL A 143 19.67 -17.36 -3.43
C VAL A 143 20.12 -16.16 -4.24
N MET A 144 21.11 -15.41 -3.75
CA MET A 144 21.65 -14.23 -4.44
C MET A 144 22.27 -14.61 -5.79
N ALA A 145 22.97 -15.74 -5.90
CA ALA A 145 23.50 -16.21 -7.18
C ALA A 145 22.41 -16.47 -8.25
N LYS A 146 21.20 -16.88 -7.85
CA LYS A 146 20.04 -16.99 -8.76
C LYS A 146 19.45 -15.62 -9.10
N PHE A 147 19.57 -14.69 -8.19
CA PHE A 147 19.01 -13.35 -8.30
C PHE A 147 19.89 -12.39 -9.11
N ASP A 148 21.22 -12.49 -9.00
CA ASP A 148 22.19 -11.61 -9.65
C ASP A 148 21.95 -11.37 -11.16
N PRO A 149 21.60 -12.36 -12.00
CA PRO A 149 21.31 -12.12 -13.41
C PRO A 149 20.10 -11.20 -13.67
N TRP A 150 19.23 -11.03 -12.67
CA TRP A 150 18.09 -10.14 -12.74
C TRP A 150 18.43 -8.71 -12.34
N MET A 151 19.47 -8.54 -11.52
CA MET A 151 19.91 -7.23 -11.04
C MET A 151 20.25 -6.29 -12.21
N GLU A 152 20.93 -6.78 -13.25
CA GLU A 152 21.24 -5.97 -14.44
C GLU A 152 19.98 -5.52 -15.17
N LYS A 153 18.95 -6.38 -15.23
CA LYS A 153 17.67 -6.07 -15.89
C LYS A 153 16.83 -5.05 -15.12
N PHE A 154 17.05 -4.94 -13.82
CA PHE A 154 16.31 -4.05 -12.93
C PHE A 154 17.11 -2.83 -12.46
N SER A 155 18.43 -2.77 -12.73
CA SER A 155 19.28 -1.64 -12.32
C SER A 155 19.12 -0.39 -13.17
N GLY A 156 18.31 -0.44 -14.22
CA GLY A 156 18.03 0.73 -15.06
C GLY A 156 16.94 1.63 -14.48
N ASN A 157 16.84 2.83 -15.04
CA ASN A 157 15.75 3.75 -14.76
C ASN A 157 14.39 3.08 -15.06
N GLY A 158 13.35 3.51 -14.35
CA GLY A 158 12.00 2.99 -14.51
C GLY A 158 11.74 1.68 -13.78
N THR A 159 12.55 1.33 -12.78
CA THR A 159 12.28 0.21 -11.87
C THR A 159 12.00 0.71 -10.46
N CYS A 160 11.03 0.12 -9.78
CA CYS A 160 10.80 0.29 -8.35
C CYS A 160 10.55 -1.07 -7.69
N VAL A 161 11.08 -1.25 -6.49
CA VAL A 161 10.95 -2.48 -5.71
C VAL A 161 10.00 -2.28 -4.55
N VAL A 162 9.10 -3.23 -4.34
CA VAL A 162 8.27 -3.34 -3.13
C VAL A 162 8.76 -4.54 -2.35
N ILE A 163 9.02 -4.38 -1.06
CA ILE A 163 9.48 -5.46 -0.20
C ILE A 163 8.61 -5.59 1.04
N GLY A 164 8.20 -6.83 1.33
CA GLY A 164 7.49 -7.18 2.55
C GLY A 164 6.08 -7.72 2.42
N PRO A 165 5.27 -7.41 1.39
CA PRO A 165 3.93 -7.96 1.27
C PRO A 165 3.90 -9.48 1.37
N GLY A 166 3.35 -10.01 2.47
CA GLY A 166 3.25 -11.45 2.71
C GLY A 166 4.57 -12.21 2.74
N LEU A 167 5.68 -11.55 3.04
CA LEU A 167 7.02 -12.15 3.06
C LEU A 167 7.16 -13.24 4.12
N GLY A 168 6.38 -13.14 5.20
CA GLY A 168 6.55 -13.98 6.38
C GLY A 168 7.72 -13.52 7.26
N ARG A 169 7.90 -14.23 8.38
CA ARG A 169 8.90 -13.83 9.39
C ARG A 169 9.92 -14.92 9.66
N HIS A 170 10.09 -15.84 8.71
CA HIS A 170 11.13 -16.84 8.86
C HIS A 170 12.52 -16.18 8.76
N PRO A 171 13.43 -16.37 9.73
CA PRO A 171 14.70 -15.61 9.80
C PRO A 171 15.54 -15.68 8.52
N LYS A 172 15.65 -16.86 7.90
CA LYS A 172 16.39 -16.99 6.64
C LYS A 172 15.74 -16.29 5.45
N ILE A 173 14.42 -16.22 5.41
CA ILE A 173 13.69 -15.47 4.36
C ILE A 173 13.91 -13.98 4.54
N LEU A 174 13.85 -13.48 5.79
CA LEU A 174 14.15 -12.07 6.09
C LEU A 174 15.60 -11.72 5.75
N GLU A 175 16.55 -12.60 6.04
CA GLU A 175 17.97 -12.40 5.67
C GLU A 175 18.16 -12.33 4.15
N GLN A 176 17.54 -13.22 3.38
CA GLN A 176 17.57 -13.19 1.92
C GLN A 176 16.93 -11.92 1.36
N ALA A 177 15.80 -11.53 1.89
CA ALA A 177 15.08 -10.31 1.49
C ALA A 177 15.91 -9.05 1.83
N LYS A 178 16.60 -9.03 2.97
CA LYS A 178 17.54 -7.97 3.35
C LYS A 178 18.64 -7.80 2.31
N GLU A 179 19.31 -8.88 1.93
CA GLU A 179 20.38 -8.82 0.93
C GLU A 179 19.87 -8.34 -0.43
N MET A 180 18.66 -8.76 -0.85
CA MET A 180 18.02 -8.22 -2.05
C MET A 180 17.72 -6.72 -1.92
N LEU A 181 17.20 -6.27 -0.76
CA LEU A 181 16.99 -4.85 -0.48
C LEU A 181 18.27 -4.04 -0.63
N LEU A 182 19.35 -4.47 0.01
CA LEU A 182 20.65 -3.80 -0.04
C LEU A 182 21.21 -3.79 -1.47
N ALA A 183 21.08 -4.89 -2.18
CA ALA A 183 21.56 -5.02 -3.56
C ALA A 183 20.83 -4.08 -4.53
N PHE A 184 19.51 -3.91 -4.41
CA PHE A 184 18.75 -2.94 -5.21
C PHE A 184 19.08 -1.51 -4.82
N ASN A 185 19.02 -1.21 -3.53
CA ASN A 185 19.20 0.14 -3.04
C ASN A 185 20.62 0.68 -3.33
N SER A 186 21.67 -0.17 -3.21
CA SER A 186 23.04 0.23 -3.55
C SER A 186 23.24 0.62 -5.03
N ARG A 187 22.33 0.20 -5.91
CA ARG A 187 22.31 0.57 -7.33
C ARG A 187 21.40 1.77 -7.63
N GLY A 188 20.90 2.44 -6.59
CA GLY A 188 20.01 3.60 -6.73
C GLY A 188 18.59 3.24 -7.16
N VAL A 189 18.19 1.96 -7.08
CA VAL A 189 16.81 1.55 -7.37
C VAL A 189 15.92 1.92 -6.18
N PRO A 190 14.82 2.67 -6.38
CA PRO A 190 13.89 3.03 -5.32
C PRO A 190 13.20 1.80 -4.73
N VAL A 191 13.00 1.83 -3.41
CA VAL A 191 12.38 0.73 -2.66
C VAL A 191 11.25 1.23 -1.78
N VAL A 192 10.11 0.55 -1.84
CA VAL A 192 8.96 0.72 -0.95
C VAL A 192 8.95 -0.45 0.03
N VAL A 193 9.04 -0.17 1.33
CA VAL A 193 9.08 -1.18 2.40
C VAL A 193 7.76 -1.16 3.15
N ASP A 194 7.07 -2.30 3.20
CA ASP A 194 5.77 -2.46 3.88
C ASP A 194 5.71 -3.77 4.68
N ALA A 195 4.74 -3.91 5.51
CA ALA A 195 4.36 -5.15 6.20
C ALA A 195 5.56 -5.88 6.85
N ASP A 196 5.86 -7.11 6.44
CA ASP A 196 6.98 -7.87 7.02
C ASP A 196 8.36 -7.31 6.63
N GLY A 197 8.46 -6.46 5.61
CA GLY A 197 9.66 -5.64 5.34
C GLY A 197 9.90 -4.60 6.44
N LEU A 198 8.84 -3.97 6.96
CA LEU A 198 8.94 -3.09 8.12
C LEU A 198 9.27 -3.86 9.40
N TRP A 199 8.75 -5.09 9.53
CA TRP A 199 9.16 -5.98 10.61
C TRP A 199 10.64 -6.30 10.56
N MET A 200 11.19 -6.60 9.38
CA MET A 200 12.61 -6.84 9.16
C MET A 200 13.47 -5.65 9.64
N LEU A 201 13.04 -4.42 9.36
CA LEU A 201 13.71 -3.21 9.87
C LEU A 201 13.62 -3.08 11.41
N CYS A 202 12.57 -3.60 12.03
CA CYS A 202 12.47 -3.61 13.49
C CYS A 202 13.41 -4.64 14.13
N GLU A 203 13.62 -5.79 13.50
CA GLU A 203 14.54 -6.83 13.98
C GLU A 203 16.02 -6.41 13.81
N GLU A 204 16.32 -5.69 12.74
CA GLU A 204 17.67 -5.20 12.44
C GLU A 204 17.64 -3.69 12.11
N PRO A 205 17.50 -2.79 13.09
CA PRO A 205 17.35 -1.34 12.85
C PRO A 205 18.54 -0.72 12.12
N ASP A 206 19.72 -1.31 12.25
CA ASP A 206 20.93 -0.83 11.64
C ASP A 206 20.93 -0.91 10.11
N ILE A 207 20.05 -1.70 9.49
CA ILE A 207 19.89 -1.78 8.04
C ILE A 207 19.71 -0.37 7.44
N ILE A 208 18.93 0.50 8.09
CA ILE A 208 18.65 1.86 7.63
C ILE A 208 19.91 2.70 7.40
N LYS A 209 21.02 2.38 8.11
CA LYS A 209 22.30 3.10 7.97
C LYS A 209 23.03 2.77 6.68
N TYR A 210 22.77 1.62 6.09
CA TYR A 210 23.39 1.14 4.86
C TYR A 210 22.59 1.50 3.60
N LEU A 211 21.41 2.09 3.76
CA LEU A 211 20.55 2.46 2.64
C LEU A 211 20.86 3.87 2.12
N GLN A 212 20.78 4.03 0.80
CA GLN A 212 20.62 5.33 0.14
C GLN A 212 19.20 5.82 0.43
N ARG A 213 19.05 6.59 1.49
CA ARG A 213 17.77 6.89 2.15
C ARG A 213 16.82 7.69 1.28
N GLU A 214 17.36 8.51 0.35
CA GLU A 214 16.60 9.25 -0.66
C GLU A 214 15.84 8.36 -1.65
N HIS A 215 16.13 7.06 -1.67
CA HIS A 215 15.47 6.06 -2.51
C HIS A 215 14.49 5.17 -1.72
N VAL A 216 14.25 5.45 -0.44
CA VAL A 216 13.46 4.58 0.44
C VAL A 216 12.14 5.22 0.82
N VAL A 217 11.06 4.46 0.69
CA VAL A 217 9.72 4.79 1.18
C VAL A 217 9.30 3.74 2.21
N LEU A 218 8.94 4.17 3.40
CA LEU A 218 8.33 3.32 4.43
C LEU A 218 6.84 3.61 4.53
N THR A 219 6.00 2.57 4.58
CA THR A 219 4.54 2.72 4.54
C THR A 219 3.85 2.14 5.79
N PRO A 220 4.23 2.53 7.01
CA PRO A 220 3.67 1.92 8.20
C PRO A 220 2.22 2.34 8.47
N ASN A 221 1.41 1.38 8.94
CA ASN A 221 0.18 1.68 9.66
C ASN A 221 0.49 2.13 11.11
N PRO A 222 -0.50 2.63 11.89
CA PRO A 222 -0.23 3.14 13.24
C PRO A 222 0.44 2.15 14.21
N VAL A 223 0.20 0.85 14.03
CA VAL A 223 0.81 -0.19 14.88
C VAL A 223 2.26 -0.44 14.45
N GLU A 224 2.50 -0.55 13.15
CA GLU A 224 3.83 -0.69 12.56
C GLU A 224 4.69 0.53 12.85
N HIS A 225 4.13 1.74 12.71
CA HIS A 225 4.82 2.99 13.00
C HIS A 225 5.31 3.04 14.45
N ARG A 226 4.45 2.71 15.42
CA ARG A 226 4.85 2.65 16.83
C ARG A 226 5.98 1.67 17.04
N ARG A 227 5.89 0.46 16.47
CA ARG A 227 6.92 -0.58 16.59
C ARG A 227 8.27 -0.13 16.03
N ILE A 228 8.27 0.53 14.88
CA ILE A 228 9.50 1.07 14.28
C ILE A 228 10.11 2.14 15.19
N ARG A 229 9.30 3.05 15.71
CA ARG A 229 9.78 4.11 16.61
C ARG A 229 10.37 3.55 17.91
N ASP A 230 9.83 2.44 18.42
CA ASP A 230 10.37 1.76 19.61
C ASP A 230 11.80 1.22 19.39
N THR A 231 12.25 1.07 18.14
CA THR A 231 13.63 0.71 17.79
C THR A 231 14.59 1.91 17.67
N GLY A 232 14.08 3.13 17.82
CA GLY A 232 14.84 4.37 17.63
C GLY A 232 14.88 4.88 16.20
N ILE A 233 14.23 4.21 15.25
CA ILE A 233 14.01 4.74 13.89
C ILE A 233 12.73 5.58 13.91
N ASP A 234 12.82 6.84 13.58
CA ASP A 234 11.65 7.71 13.47
C ASP A 234 11.73 8.66 12.26
N GLU A 235 10.64 9.34 12.02
CA GLU A 235 10.51 10.27 10.92
C GLU A 235 11.41 11.51 11.06
N PHE A 236 11.96 11.78 12.24
CA PHE A 236 12.80 12.94 12.51
C PHE A 236 14.30 12.66 12.41
N ASN A 237 14.71 11.40 12.59
CA ASN A 237 16.12 11.01 12.58
C ASN A 237 16.55 10.26 11.32
N THR A 238 15.62 10.00 10.39
CA THR A 238 15.90 9.31 9.13
C THR A 238 15.52 10.17 7.93
N ASP A 239 16.35 10.16 6.89
CA ASP A 239 16.10 10.90 5.64
C ASP A 239 15.38 10.01 4.61
N VAL A 240 14.40 9.24 5.05
CA VAL A 240 13.54 8.43 4.18
C VAL A 240 12.19 9.11 4.00
N THR A 241 11.47 8.74 2.95
CA THR A 241 10.08 9.14 2.80
C THR A 241 9.19 8.23 3.63
N TRP A 242 8.31 8.80 4.44
CA TRP A 242 7.33 8.09 5.26
C TRP A 242 5.93 8.29 4.70
N VAL A 243 5.19 7.21 4.56
CA VAL A 243 3.75 7.22 4.28
C VAL A 243 3.04 6.71 5.53
N LEU A 244 2.59 7.59 6.37
CA LEU A 244 1.85 7.25 7.58
C LEU A 244 0.39 6.95 7.22
N LYS A 245 0.06 5.67 7.17
CA LYS A 245 -1.29 5.19 6.84
C LYS A 245 -2.26 5.51 7.99
N GLY A 246 -3.42 6.14 7.68
CA GLY A 246 -4.37 6.54 8.71
C GLY A 246 -5.80 6.74 8.22
N LEU A 247 -6.57 7.53 8.97
CA LEU A 247 -7.85 8.02 8.47
C LEU A 247 -7.64 8.90 7.24
N LYS A 248 -6.66 9.79 7.31
CA LYS A 248 -5.99 10.44 6.19
C LYS A 248 -4.55 9.92 6.18
N ASP A 249 -3.98 9.70 5.01
CA ASP A 249 -2.58 9.35 4.90
C ASP A 249 -1.75 10.64 4.87
N VAL A 250 -0.56 10.56 5.45
CA VAL A 250 0.36 11.69 5.52
C VAL A 250 1.70 11.25 4.95
N VAL A 251 2.24 11.99 4.00
CA VAL A 251 3.57 11.75 3.44
C VAL A 251 4.54 12.76 4.02
N LEU A 252 5.59 12.25 4.67
CA LEU A 252 6.64 13.06 5.29
C LEU A 252 7.97 12.78 4.59
N TYR A 253 8.74 13.83 4.29
CA TYR A 253 10.11 13.69 3.79
C TYR A 253 11.01 14.83 4.27
N SER A 254 12.32 14.60 4.37
CA SER A 254 13.29 15.61 4.80
C SER A 254 13.66 16.54 3.66
N ASN A 255 13.78 17.84 3.95
CA ASN A 255 14.52 18.76 3.11
C ASN A 255 15.89 19.03 3.79
N VAL A 256 16.98 18.85 3.06
CA VAL A 256 18.34 18.87 3.62
C VAL A 256 18.71 20.25 4.17
N ASP A 257 18.25 21.34 3.55
CA ASP A 257 18.56 22.71 3.95
C ASP A 257 17.91 23.16 5.27
N ASP A 258 16.83 22.49 5.69
CA ASP A 258 16.09 22.86 6.92
C ASP A 258 16.66 22.22 8.20
N ARG A 259 17.73 21.39 8.12
CA ARG A 259 18.32 20.74 9.30
C ARG A 259 18.94 21.71 10.32
N ILE A 260 19.31 22.90 9.88
CA ILE A 260 20.05 23.87 10.72
C ILE A 260 19.10 24.68 11.61
N ALA A 261 17.82 24.80 11.26
CA ALA A 261 16.95 25.74 11.94
C ALA A 261 15.82 25.15 12.79
N THR A 262 15.15 24.05 12.40
CA THR A 262 13.91 23.65 13.12
C THR A 262 13.50 22.18 13.00
N GLY A 263 14.23 21.30 12.32
CA GLY A 263 13.75 19.94 12.05
C GLY A 263 12.54 19.91 11.10
N ASN A 264 12.42 20.89 10.20
CA ASN A 264 11.29 21.02 9.30
C ASN A 264 11.28 19.89 8.28
N ARG A 265 10.24 19.05 8.39
CA ARG A 265 9.85 18.10 7.35
C ARG A 265 8.82 18.75 6.45
N ARG A 266 8.91 18.46 5.16
CA ARG A 266 7.80 18.76 4.25
C ARG A 266 6.73 17.69 4.40
N ILE A 267 5.48 18.13 4.39
CA ILE A 267 4.30 17.30 4.63
C ILE A 267 3.39 17.43 3.41
N PHE A 268 2.96 16.28 2.90
CA PHE A 268 1.85 16.20 1.94
C PHE A 268 0.68 15.48 2.61
N ASP A 269 -0.37 16.20 2.90
CA ASP A 269 -1.62 15.62 3.38
C ASP A 269 -2.45 15.08 2.21
N VAL A 270 -2.89 13.82 2.32
CA VAL A 270 -3.79 13.23 1.34
C VAL A 270 -5.22 13.58 1.69
N GLN A 271 -5.87 14.34 0.82
CA GLN A 271 -7.20 14.90 1.09
C GLN A 271 -8.34 13.90 0.84
N GLU A 272 -8.13 12.92 -0.04
CA GLU A 272 -9.11 11.88 -0.32
C GLU A 272 -9.42 11.02 0.91
N LEU A 273 -10.69 10.93 1.26
CA LEU A 273 -11.14 10.15 2.42
C LEU A 273 -11.02 8.63 2.20
N GLY A 274 -11.18 8.20 0.96
CA GLY A 274 -11.24 6.79 0.61
C GLY A 274 -12.53 6.11 1.11
N SER A 275 -12.47 4.79 1.32
CA SER A 275 -13.63 4.03 1.78
C SER A 275 -13.70 3.96 3.31
N PRO A 276 -14.92 3.91 3.89
CA PRO A 276 -15.10 3.67 5.32
C PRO A 276 -14.78 2.21 5.70
N ARG A 277 -14.69 1.29 4.71
CA ARG A 277 -14.33 -0.10 4.92
C ARG A 277 -12.82 -0.28 4.89
N ARG A 278 -12.26 -0.85 5.96
CA ARG A 278 -10.86 -1.28 6.05
C ARG A 278 -10.78 -2.75 5.64
N ALA A 279 -10.65 -3.02 4.35
CA ALA A 279 -10.43 -4.38 3.84
C ALA A 279 -8.94 -4.72 3.82
N GLY A 280 -8.60 -6.00 4.08
CA GLY A 280 -7.23 -6.49 3.88
C GLY A 280 -6.79 -6.35 2.42
N GLY A 281 -5.51 -6.15 2.19
CA GLY A 281 -4.94 -5.97 0.85
C GLY A 281 -4.90 -4.53 0.33
N GLN A 282 -5.59 -3.57 0.95
CA GLN A 282 -5.51 -2.16 0.53
C GLN A 282 -4.10 -1.56 0.71
N GLY A 283 -3.36 -2.00 1.74
CA GLY A 283 -1.96 -1.61 1.93
C GLY A 283 -1.07 -2.12 0.80
N ASP A 284 -1.27 -3.36 0.39
CA ASP A 284 -0.52 -3.97 -0.71
C ASP A 284 -0.81 -3.26 -2.03
N ILE A 285 -2.08 -2.93 -2.31
CA ILE A 285 -2.47 -2.13 -3.47
C ILE A 285 -1.77 -0.77 -3.45
N LEU A 286 -1.76 -0.10 -2.29
CA LEU A 286 -1.09 1.19 -2.11
C LEU A 286 0.40 1.10 -2.48
N THR A 287 1.11 0.06 -2.03
CA THR A 287 2.54 -0.10 -2.36
C THR A 287 2.77 -0.31 -3.85
N GLY A 288 1.89 -1.06 -4.52
CA GLY A 288 1.90 -1.22 -5.98
C GLY A 288 1.67 0.09 -6.72
N CYS A 289 0.70 0.91 -6.27
CA CYS A 289 0.44 2.22 -6.84
C CYS A 289 1.62 3.18 -6.64
N ILE A 290 2.19 3.25 -5.44
CA ILE A 290 3.38 4.07 -5.15
C ILE A 290 4.55 3.65 -6.04
N ALA A 291 4.83 2.35 -6.10
CA ALA A 291 5.93 1.81 -6.90
C ALA A 291 5.77 2.13 -8.39
N THR A 292 4.55 2.11 -8.90
CA THR A 292 4.27 2.46 -10.30
C THR A 292 4.54 3.94 -10.58
N PHE A 293 4.05 4.85 -9.72
CA PHE A 293 4.37 6.27 -9.87
C PHE A 293 5.88 6.54 -9.80
N ILE A 294 6.59 5.87 -8.89
CA ILE A 294 8.05 6.00 -8.78
C ILE A 294 8.72 5.47 -10.05
N ALA A 295 8.32 4.30 -10.56
CA ALA A 295 8.87 3.72 -11.78
C ALA A 295 8.66 4.64 -12.99
N TRP A 296 7.49 5.29 -13.11
CA TRP A 296 7.22 6.28 -14.15
C TRP A 296 8.10 7.53 -14.06
N ASN A 297 8.28 8.06 -12.85
CA ASN A 297 8.93 9.37 -12.64
C ASN A 297 10.43 9.29 -12.35
N CYS A 298 10.98 8.09 -12.18
CA CYS A 298 12.41 7.83 -12.10
C CYS A 298 12.93 7.08 -13.34
N GLY A 299 12.13 6.95 -14.41
CA GLY A 299 12.43 6.24 -15.64
C GLY A 299 12.82 7.14 -16.82
N GLU A 300 13.00 6.51 -18.00
CA GLU A 300 13.27 7.22 -19.24
C GLU A 300 12.12 8.11 -19.71
N ALA A 301 10.89 7.78 -19.31
CA ALA A 301 9.69 8.57 -19.59
C ALA A 301 9.52 9.77 -18.64
N SER A 302 10.41 9.94 -17.67
CA SER A 302 10.30 11.02 -16.69
C SER A 302 10.51 12.39 -17.32
N HIS A 303 9.53 13.26 -17.13
CA HIS A 303 9.74 14.69 -17.31
C HIS A 303 10.24 15.24 -15.97
N PRO A 304 11.41 15.90 -15.92
CA PRO A 304 11.84 16.53 -14.68
C PRO A 304 10.75 17.52 -14.26
N PRO A 305 10.45 17.60 -12.95
CA PRO A 305 9.47 18.57 -12.48
C PRO A 305 9.91 19.98 -12.94
N VAL A 306 8.96 20.71 -13.52
CA VAL A 306 9.18 22.08 -13.99
C VAL A 306 9.58 22.91 -12.76
N GLN A 307 10.88 23.21 -12.65
CA GLN A 307 11.36 24.14 -11.64
C GLN A 307 10.84 25.53 -12.01
N GLN A 308 10.13 26.17 -11.10
CA GLN A 308 9.76 27.56 -11.28
C GLN A 308 11.05 28.39 -11.38
N GLU A 309 11.14 29.26 -12.38
CA GLU A 309 12.35 30.04 -12.71
C GLU A 309 12.96 30.83 -11.50
N ASN A 310 12.18 31.09 -10.47
CA ASN A 310 12.56 31.84 -9.27
C ASN A 310 12.69 30.99 -8.00
N ALA A 311 12.55 29.65 -8.09
CA ALA A 311 12.73 28.78 -6.93
C ALA A 311 14.24 28.48 -6.68
N PRO A 312 14.69 28.34 -5.42
CA PRO A 312 16.04 27.92 -5.14
C PRO A 312 16.31 26.57 -5.81
N LYS A 313 17.47 26.46 -6.48
CA LYS A 313 17.86 25.22 -7.14
C LYS A 313 18.11 24.13 -6.10
N LEU A 314 17.27 23.11 -6.11
CA LEU A 314 17.44 21.91 -5.29
C LEU A 314 18.67 21.12 -5.76
N SER A 315 19.38 20.50 -4.83
CA SER A 315 20.39 19.49 -5.15
C SER A 315 19.72 18.27 -5.81
N GLU A 316 20.48 17.47 -6.53
CA GLU A 316 19.97 16.25 -7.17
C GLU A 316 19.31 15.30 -6.16
N ARG A 317 19.88 15.19 -4.97
CA ARG A 317 19.34 14.42 -3.85
C ARG A 317 17.98 14.93 -3.39
N GLU A 318 17.86 16.24 -3.16
CA GLU A 318 16.60 16.87 -2.74
C GLU A 318 15.51 16.73 -3.79
N LEU A 319 15.86 16.93 -5.06
CA LEU A 319 14.94 16.75 -6.18
C LEU A 319 14.41 15.32 -6.22
N ARG A 320 15.29 14.32 -5.98
CA ARG A 320 14.90 12.92 -5.93
C ARG A 320 13.96 12.62 -4.77
N MET A 321 14.28 13.10 -3.58
CA MET A 321 13.43 12.94 -2.40
C MET A 321 12.05 13.56 -2.60
N GLU A 322 11.98 14.76 -3.15
CA GLU A 322 10.71 15.42 -3.45
C GLU A 322 9.92 14.65 -4.50
N THR A 323 10.57 14.16 -5.55
CA THR A 323 9.92 13.36 -6.59
C THR A 323 9.33 12.08 -6.00
N ILE A 324 10.08 11.34 -5.19
CA ILE A 324 9.59 10.11 -4.53
C ILE A 324 8.44 10.42 -3.56
N ALA A 325 8.52 11.51 -2.81
CA ALA A 325 7.44 11.90 -1.91
C ALA A 325 6.15 12.29 -2.66
N ARG A 326 6.26 12.98 -3.79
CA ARG A 326 5.13 13.29 -4.69
C ARG A 326 4.52 12.02 -5.28
N CYS A 327 5.34 11.06 -5.70
CA CYS A 327 4.90 9.75 -6.18
C CYS A 327 4.17 8.96 -5.06
N ALA A 328 4.69 9.01 -3.84
CA ALA A 328 4.04 8.38 -2.70
C ALA A 328 2.67 9.02 -2.39
N HIS A 329 2.56 10.34 -2.43
CA HIS A 329 1.30 11.06 -2.29
C HIS A 329 0.31 10.68 -3.40
N ALA A 330 0.75 10.63 -4.66
CA ALA A 330 -0.08 10.23 -5.79
C ALA A 330 -0.61 8.79 -5.66
N GLY A 331 0.25 7.86 -5.19
CA GLY A 331 -0.17 6.49 -4.90
C GLY A 331 -1.26 6.41 -3.83
N CYS A 332 -1.15 7.22 -2.76
CA CYS A 332 -2.20 7.33 -1.74
C CYS A 332 -3.50 7.88 -2.33
N THR A 333 -3.42 8.98 -3.08
CA THR A 333 -4.57 9.62 -3.74
C THR A 333 -5.32 8.61 -4.62
N VAL A 334 -4.63 7.93 -5.53
CA VAL A 334 -5.25 6.96 -6.45
C VAL A 334 -5.85 5.77 -5.69
N THR A 335 -5.14 5.22 -4.71
CA THR A 335 -5.66 4.10 -3.92
C THR A 335 -6.93 4.48 -3.17
N ARG A 336 -6.99 5.68 -2.60
CA ARG A 336 -8.17 6.17 -1.89
C ARG A 336 -9.34 6.43 -2.83
N MET A 337 -9.11 7.05 -3.97
CA MET A 337 -10.15 7.25 -5.00
C MET A 337 -10.69 5.90 -5.49
N ALA A 338 -9.82 4.92 -5.76
CA ALA A 338 -10.23 3.58 -6.17
C ALA A 338 -11.04 2.86 -5.08
N SER A 339 -10.61 2.96 -3.81
CA SER A 339 -11.33 2.34 -2.69
C SER A 339 -12.70 2.99 -2.44
N GLU A 340 -12.82 4.30 -2.62
CA GLU A 340 -14.10 4.99 -2.54
C GLU A 340 -15.07 4.52 -3.64
N ARG A 341 -14.60 4.44 -4.89
CA ARG A 341 -15.40 3.96 -6.02
C ARG A 341 -15.87 2.52 -5.83
N ALA A 342 -14.94 1.65 -5.42
CA ALA A 342 -15.25 0.27 -5.11
C ALA A 342 -16.29 0.16 -3.99
N PHE A 343 -16.17 0.97 -2.94
CA PHE A 343 -17.14 0.98 -1.85
C PHE A 343 -18.53 1.47 -2.29
N ARG A 344 -18.62 2.48 -3.13
CA ARG A 344 -19.89 2.96 -3.70
C ARG A 344 -20.62 1.86 -4.47
N LYS A 345 -19.88 0.95 -5.15
CA LYS A 345 -20.45 -0.16 -5.92
C LYS A 345 -20.76 -1.39 -5.08
N HIS A 346 -19.90 -1.74 -4.15
CA HIS A 346 -19.93 -3.04 -3.44
C HIS A 346 -20.23 -2.93 -1.95
N HIS A 347 -20.28 -1.72 -1.39
CA HIS A 347 -20.58 -1.46 0.02
C HIS A 347 -19.74 -2.34 0.97
N ARG A 348 -20.40 -3.07 1.87
CA ARG A 348 -19.72 -3.97 2.83
C ARG A 348 -19.02 -5.16 2.20
N ALA A 349 -19.36 -5.52 0.97
CA ALA A 349 -18.73 -6.63 0.25
C ALA A 349 -17.43 -6.25 -0.46
N MET A 350 -17.07 -4.95 -0.51
CA MET A 350 -15.84 -4.49 -1.11
C MET A 350 -14.61 -5.18 -0.49
N GLY A 351 -13.72 -5.72 -1.29
CA GLY A 351 -12.41 -6.24 -0.94
C GLY A 351 -11.31 -5.66 -1.82
N ALA A 352 -10.10 -6.20 -1.73
CA ALA A 352 -8.97 -5.77 -2.54
C ALA A 352 -9.19 -5.94 -4.05
N PRO A 353 -9.80 -7.04 -4.55
CA PRO A 353 -10.07 -7.19 -5.99
C PRO A 353 -10.93 -6.07 -6.56
N GLU A 354 -11.98 -5.65 -5.85
CA GLU A 354 -12.85 -4.57 -6.28
C GLU A 354 -12.10 -3.23 -6.34
N VAL A 355 -11.20 -2.97 -5.39
CA VAL A 355 -10.36 -1.76 -5.42
C VAL A 355 -9.41 -1.77 -6.62
N ILE A 356 -8.75 -2.90 -6.89
CA ILE A 356 -7.84 -3.05 -8.04
C ILE A 356 -8.57 -2.80 -9.36
N ASN A 357 -9.81 -3.28 -9.48
CA ASN A 357 -10.61 -3.10 -10.70
C ASN A 357 -10.95 -1.63 -11.00
N GLU A 358 -10.92 -0.75 -10.00
CA GLU A 358 -11.15 0.69 -10.19
C GLU A 358 -9.90 1.48 -10.58
N LEU A 359 -8.69 0.93 -10.38
CA LEU A 359 -7.43 1.66 -10.58
C LEU A 359 -7.30 2.24 -12.00
N GLY A 360 -7.53 1.42 -13.03
CA GLY A 360 -7.40 1.85 -14.42
C GLY A 360 -8.34 3.01 -14.77
N GLN A 361 -9.58 2.97 -14.26
CA GLN A 361 -10.52 4.06 -14.48
C GLN A 361 -10.14 5.32 -13.69
N VAL A 362 -9.57 5.18 -12.49
CA VAL A 362 -9.08 6.33 -11.71
C VAL A 362 -7.92 7.01 -12.45
N ILE A 363 -6.98 6.25 -12.99
CA ILE A 363 -5.87 6.80 -13.78
C ILE A 363 -6.40 7.52 -15.02
N HIS A 364 -7.31 6.89 -15.78
CA HIS A 364 -7.93 7.50 -16.94
C HIS A 364 -8.61 8.85 -16.62
N ASP A 365 -9.34 8.93 -15.52
CA ASP A 365 -10.04 10.16 -15.13
C ASP A 365 -9.10 11.26 -14.62
N LEU A 366 -7.89 10.90 -14.21
CA LEU A 366 -6.84 11.83 -13.80
C LEU A 366 -5.96 12.28 -14.98
N GLU A 367 -5.92 11.51 -16.07
CA GLU A 367 -5.12 11.89 -17.26
C GLU A 367 -5.56 13.26 -17.75
N PRO A 368 -4.61 14.15 -18.10
CA PRO A 368 -4.94 15.44 -18.68
C PRO A 368 -5.73 15.25 -19.99
N LEU A 369 -6.90 15.89 -20.09
CA LEU A 369 -7.71 15.93 -21.31
C LEU A 369 -6.85 16.49 -22.45
N GLY A 370 -6.38 15.66 -23.34
CA GLY A 370 -5.51 16.06 -24.46
C GLY A 370 -4.89 14.91 -25.24
N HIS A 371 -5.01 13.67 -24.75
CA HIS A 371 -4.58 12.49 -25.51
C HIS A 371 -5.74 11.91 -26.30
N SER A 372 -6.19 12.67 -27.34
CA SER A 372 -6.94 12.06 -28.45
C SER A 372 -5.94 11.24 -29.28
N LEU A 373 -6.18 9.93 -29.37
CA LEU A 373 -5.54 9.03 -30.33
C LEU A 373 -5.71 9.55 -31.75
#